data_f60395d357f97a6f0c05bc5b27125488
#
_entry.id   f60395d357f97a6f0c05bc5b27125488
#
_cell.length_a   1.000
_cell.length_b   1.000
_cell.length_c   1.000
_cell.angle_alpha   90.00
_cell.angle_beta   90.00
_cell.angle_gamma   90.00
#
_symmetry.space_group_name_H-M   'P 1'
#
loop_
_entity.id
_entity.type
_entity.pdbx_description
1 polymer ?
#
loop_
_entity_poly.entity_id
_entity_poly.type
_entity_poly.pdbx_seq_one_letter_code
_entity_poly.pdbx_strand_id
1 'polypeptide(L)'
;YEYLIGQFATDSGKKAGEFYTPQPVAKLMTQIAFLGREDKQGFTLYDATMGSGSLLLNAKRYSRQPQTVVYFGQELNTSTYNLARMNMILHGVPIENQFLHNADTLDEDWPTQEPTNFDGVLMNPPYSAKWSASSGFMDDPRFSPFGKLAPKSKADFAFLLHGYYHLKQDNGVMAIVLPHGVLFRGNAEGTIRKALLEEGAIDTVIGLPANIFFNTSIPTTVIILKKNRTNRDVYFIDASKEFDKGKNQNIMTDAHIEKILDAYKSREDMDKFAHLASFEEIVENDYNLNIPRYVDTFEEEEVEPLTEIVAKINQTNATIESQTASLLDMLGQLHGTTPEADEELKAFVEAFKG
;
A
#
# COMPACT_ATOMS: atom_id res chain seq x y z
N TYR A 1 2.06 6.17 -22.05
CA TYR A 1 1.17 7.05 -21.29
C TYR A 1 1.32 6.82 -19.78
N GLU A 2 1.26 5.58 -19.28
CA GLU A 2 1.49 5.23 -17.86
C GLU A 2 2.87 5.71 -17.36
N TYR A 3 3.90 5.60 -18.22
CA TYR A 3 5.22 6.17 -17.94
C TYR A 3 5.18 7.70 -17.73
N LEU A 4 4.43 8.42 -18.56
CA LEU A 4 4.26 9.87 -18.44
C LEU A 4 3.49 10.25 -17.16
N ILE A 5 2.45 9.51 -16.81
CA ILE A 5 1.72 9.72 -15.55
C ILE A 5 2.65 9.52 -14.35
N GLY A 6 3.48 8.48 -14.36
CA GLY A 6 4.49 8.25 -13.32
C GLY A 6 5.49 9.41 -13.20
N GLN A 7 5.93 10.00 -14.32
CA GLN A 7 6.81 11.17 -14.33
C GLN A 7 6.10 12.41 -13.79
N PHE A 8 4.86 12.68 -14.21
CA PHE A 8 4.06 13.80 -13.68
C PHE A 8 3.78 13.66 -12.17
N ALA A 9 3.58 12.45 -11.67
CA ALA A 9 3.43 12.19 -10.24
C ALA A 9 4.70 12.57 -9.46
N THR A 10 5.86 12.29 -10.05
CA THR A 10 7.17 12.61 -9.45
C THR A 10 7.43 14.13 -9.44
N ASP A 11 7.06 14.83 -10.50
CA ASP A 11 7.34 16.28 -10.68
C ASP A 11 6.35 17.17 -9.93
N SER A 12 5.14 16.68 -9.61
CA SER A 12 4.08 17.51 -9.00
C SER A 12 4.28 17.81 -7.51
N GLY A 13 5.29 17.26 -6.85
CA GLY A 13 5.62 17.53 -5.44
C GLY A 13 4.51 17.17 -4.43
N LYS A 14 3.49 16.43 -4.87
CA LYS A 14 2.37 16.01 -4.01
C LYS A 14 2.78 14.86 -3.11
N LYS A 15 2.09 14.74 -1.96
CA LYS A 15 2.35 13.72 -0.95
C LYS A 15 2.29 12.31 -1.56
N ALA A 16 3.15 11.46 -1.05
CA ALA A 16 3.36 10.09 -1.48
C ALA A 16 2.05 9.29 -1.63
N GLY A 17 1.92 8.58 -2.74
CA GLY A 17 0.80 7.67 -2.99
C GLY A 17 -0.49 8.30 -3.51
N GLU A 18 -0.62 9.64 -3.50
CA GLU A 18 -1.88 10.35 -3.83
C GLU A 18 -2.27 10.33 -5.30
N PHE A 19 -1.38 9.91 -6.20
CA PHE A 19 -1.61 10.12 -7.64
C PHE A 19 -1.65 8.83 -8.47
N TYR A 20 -0.93 7.80 -8.04
CA TYR A 20 -0.76 6.60 -8.86
C TYR A 20 -0.54 5.34 -8.01
N THR A 21 -1.37 4.34 -8.25
CA THR A 21 -1.19 3.01 -7.64
C THR A 21 -0.19 2.20 -8.48
N PRO A 22 0.89 1.66 -7.89
CA PRO A 22 1.83 0.81 -8.61
C PRO A 22 1.13 -0.33 -9.34
N GLN A 23 1.51 -0.61 -10.58
CA GLN A 23 0.87 -1.62 -11.42
C GLN A 23 0.78 -3.01 -10.76
N PRO A 24 1.80 -3.52 -10.05
CA PRO A 24 1.68 -4.81 -9.36
C PRO A 24 0.55 -4.82 -8.30
N VAL A 25 0.41 -3.75 -7.53
CA VAL A 25 -0.65 -3.63 -6.52
C VAL A 25 -2.02 -3.51 -7.18
N ALA A 26 -2.13 -2.69 -8.23
CA ALA A 26 -3.36 -2.56 -9.01
C ALA A 26 -3.78 -3.91 -9.65
N LYS A 27 -2.83 -4.67 -10.20
CA LYS A 27 -3.05 -6.03 -10.72
C LYS A 27 -3.58 -6.96 -9.64
N LEU A 28 -2.94 -7.02 -8.48
CA LEU A 28 -3.34 -7.86 -7.34
C LEU A 28 -4.79 -7.56 -6.92
N MET A 29 -5.07 -6.29 -6.63
CA MET A 29 -6.39 -5.85 -6.16
C MET A 29 -7.48 -6.16 -7.19
N THR A 30 -7.22 -5.91 -8.47
CA THR A 30 -8.18 -6.13 -9.55
C THR A 30 -8.43 -7.63 -9.75
N GLN A 31 -7.41 -8.47 -9.73
CA GLN A 31 -7.57 -9.92 -9.85
C GLN A 31 -8.41 -10.49 -8.69
N ILE A 32 -8.18 -10.03 -7.47
CA ILE A 32 -8.99 -10.42 -6.31
C ILE A 32 -10.45 -10.01 -6.51
N ALA A 33 -10.69 -8.78 -6.99
CA ALA A 33 -12.07 -8.30 -7.22
C ALA A 33 -12.80 -9.06 -8.31
N PHE A 34 -12.12 -9.53 -9.35
CA PHE A 34 -12.71 -10.29 -10.46
C PHE A 34 -12.73 -11.80 -10.26
N LEU A 35 -12.06 -12.33 -9.25
CA LEU A 35 -11.89 -13.77 -9.04
C LEU A 35 -13.25 -14.52 -9.04
N GLY A 36 -13.39 -15.46 -9.98
CA GLY A 36 -14.62 -16.25 -10.20
C GLY A 36 -15.78 -15.45 -10.81
N ARG A 37 -15.52 -14.23 -11.29
CA ARG A 37 -16.52 -13.33 -11.89
C ARG A 37 -16.04 -12.68 -13.19
N GLU A 38 -15.03 -13.25 -13.79
CA GLU A 38 -14.37 -12.73 -15.01
C GLU A 38 -15.33 -12.66 -16.20
N ASP A 39 -16.34 -13.56 -16.24
CA ASP A 39 -17.35 -13.64 -17.31
C ASP A 39 -18.58 -12.76 -17.05
N LYS A 40 -18.64 -12.06 -15.91
CA LYS A 40 -19.80 -11.24 -15.57
C LYS A 40 -19.98 -10.08 -16.53
N GLN A 41 -21.12 -10.03 -17.20
CA GLN A 41 -21.56 -8.86 -17.99
C GLN A 41 -22.02 -7.73 -17.06
N GLY A 42 -21.72 -6.49 -17.43
CA GLY A 42 -22.15 -5.33 -16.67
C GLY A 42 -21.52 -5.28 -15.27
N PHE A 43 -20.28 -5.80 -15.10
CA PHE A 43 -19.57 -5.69 -13.83
C PHE A 43 -19.39 -4.22 -13.45
N THR A 44 -19.90 -3.84 -12.30
CA THR A 44 -19.79 -2.47 -11.79
C THR A 44 -18.58 -2.32 -10.89
N LEU A 45 -17.69 -1.38 -11.23
CA LEU A 45 -16.45 -1.11 -10.52
C LEU A 45 -16.42 0.33 -10.01
N TYR A 46 -16.06 0.54 -8.76
CA TYR A 46 -16.01 1.86 -8.13
C TYR A 46 -14.63 2.13 -7.50
N ASP A 47 -14.15 3.36 -7.71
CA ASP A 47 -13.01 3.94 -7.00
C ASP A 47 -13.37 5.37 -6.54
N ALA A 48 -13.59 5.51 -5.24
CA ALA A 48 -13.97 6.80 -4.64
C ALA A 48 -12.79 7.80 -4.53
N THR A 49 -11.59 7.38 -4.89
CA THR A 49 -10.35 8.19 -4.87
C THR A 49 -9.53 7.91 -6.14
N MET A 50 -10.21 7.95 -7.29
CA MET A 50 -9.73 7.35 -8.54
C MET A 50 -8.42 7.92 -9.09
N GLY A 51 -7.99 9.09 -8.63
CA GLY A 51 -6.79 9.72 -9.17
C GLY A 51 -6.87 9.86 -10.69
N SER A 52 -5.87 9.32 -11.39
CA SER A 52 -5.86 9.27 -12.87
C SER A 52 -6.74 8.18 -13.49
N GLY A 53 -7.46 7.39 -12.68
CA GLY A 53 -8.29 6.26 -13.12
C GLY A 53 -7.51 5.00 -13.49
N SER A 54 -6.21 4.94 -13.22
CA SER A 54 -5.36 3.81 -13.61
C SER A 54 -5.77 2.50 -12.93
N LEU A 55 -6.21 2.55 -11.68
CA LEU A 55 -6.68 1.38 -10.92
C LEU A 55 -7.96 0.81 -11.56
N LEU A 56 -8.92 1.66 -11.90
CA LEU A 56 -10.14 1.26 -12.61
C LEU A 56 -9.84 0.61 -13.96
N LEU A 57 -8.92 1.16 -14.74
CA LEU A 57 -8.59 0.70 -16.09
C LEU A 57 -7.95 -0.70 -16.12
N ASN A 58 -7.38 -1.18 -15.02
CA ASN A 58 -6.90 -2.56 -14.92
C ASN A 58 -8.01 -3.60 -15.11
N ALA A 59 -9.27 -3.27 -14.82
CA ALA A 59 -10.42 -4.16 -15.01
C ALA A 59 -10.52 -4.72 -16.43
N LYS A 60 -10.13 -3.95 -17.45
CA LYS A 60 -10.15 -4.40 -18.86
C LYS A 60 -9.26 -5.62 -19.13
N ARG A 61 -8.24 -5.84 -18.31
CA ARG A 61 -7.30 -6.96 -18.46
C ARG A 61 -7.83 -8.26 -17.84
N TYR A 62 -8.73 -8.15 -16.85
CA TYR A 62 -9.19 -9.29 -16.06
C TYR A 62 -10.65 -9.65 -16.28
N SER A 63 -11.43 -8.78 -16.93
CA SER A 63 -12.76 -9.10 -17.40
C SER A 63 -12.70 -9.79 -18.77
N ARG A 64 -13.41 -10.92 -18.94
CA ARG A 64 -13.64 -11.52 -20.26
C ARG A 64 -14.72 -10.80 -21.05
N GLN A 65 -15.42 -9.85 -20.41
CA GLN A 65 -16.44 -8.98 -21.00
C GLN A 65 -16.06 -7.48 -20.86
N PRO A 66 -14.85 -7.06 -21.28
CA PRO A 66 -14.28 -5.75 -20.92
C PRO A 66 -15.07 -4.56 -21.44
N GLN A 67 -15.87 -4.74 -22.51
CA GLN A 67 -16.71 -3.68 -23.08
C GLN A 67 -18.00 -3.44 -22.29
N THR A 68 -18.35 -4.36 -21.39
CA THR A 68 -19.58 -4.25 -20.57
C THR A 68 -19.29 -3.79 -19.14
N VAL A 69 -18.03 -3.64 -18.76
CA VAL A 69 -17.65 -3.13 -17.43
C VAL A 69 -18.08 -1.68 -17.31
N VAL A 70 -18.75 -1.37 -16.21
CA VAL A 70 -19.23 -0.02 -15.92
C VAL A 70 -18.38 0.57 -14.80
N TYR A 71 -17.81 1.73 -15.06
CA TYR A 71 -16.82 2.38 -14.22
C TYR A 71 -17.44 3.57 -13.49
N PHE A 72 -17.29 3.58 -12.18
CA PHE A 72 -17.63 4.70 -11.32
C PHE A 72 -16.38 5.21 -10.65
N GLY A 73 -16.19 6.52 -10.62
CA GLY A 73 -15.00 7.10 -9.99
C GLY A 73 -15.27 8.49 -9.45
N GLN A 74 -14.65 8.81 -8.31
CA GLN A 74 -14.70 10.13 -7.71
C GLN A 74 -13.30 10.66 -7.48
N GLU A 75 -13.09 11.96 -7.74
CA GLU A 75 -11.81 12.63 -7.55
C GLU A 75 -12.03 14.09 -7.13
N LEU A 76 -11.36 14.48 -6.06
CA LEU A 76 -11.46 15.83 -5.50
C LEU A 76 -10.77 16.88 -6.40
N ASN A 77 -9.59 16.57 -6.92
CA ASN A 77 -8.81 17.49 -7.71
C ASN A 77 -9.29 17.55 -9.16
N THR A 78 -9.78 18.71 -9.62
CA THR A 78 -10.33 18.89 -10.96
C THR A 78 -9.33 18.57 -12.08
N SER A 79 -8.05 18.90 -11.93
CA SER A 79 -7.03 18.59 -12.95
C SER A 79 -6.82 17.07 -13.06
N THR A 80 -6.76 16.38 -11.94
CA THR A 80 -6.63 14.92 -11.86
C THR A 80 -7.90 14.22 -12.38
N TYR A 81 -9.07 14.76 -12.05
CA TYR A 81 -10.35 14.30 -12.59
C TYR A 81 -10.39 14.39 -14.13
N ASN A 82 -9.97 15.52 -14.71
CA ASN A 82 -9.91 15.68 -16.17
C ASN A 82 -8.90 14.71 -16.80
N LEU A 83 -7.78 14.44 -16.13
CA LEU A 83 -6.82 13.43 -16.56
C LEU A 83 -7.45 12.03 -16.57
N ALA A 84 -8.21 11.66 -15.54
CA ALA A 84 -8.93 10.38 -15.50
C ALA A 84 -9.93 10.26 -16.67
N ARG A 85 -10.72 11.29 -16.95
CA ARG A 85 -11.64 11.31 -18.10
C ARG A 85 -10.92 11.08 -19.43
N MET A 86 -9.82 11.79 -19.64
CA MET A 86 -9.00 11.62 -20.83
C MET A 86 -8.42 10.19 -20.91
N ASN A 87 -7.98 9.66 -19.77
CA ASN A 87 -7.43 8.32 -19.68
C ASN A 87 -8.47 7.24 -20.05
N MET A 88 -9.70 7.36 -19.57
CA MET A 88 -10.81 6.47 -19.95
C MET A 88 -11.06 6.48 -21.47
N ILE A 89 -11.09 7.65 -22.07
CA ILE A 89 -11.29 7.80 -23.53
C ILE A 89 -10.13 7.17 -24.31
N LEU A 90 -8.88 7.46 -23.94
CA LEU A 90 -7.69 6.93 -24.61
C LEU A 90 -7.59 5.40 -24.53
N HIS A 91 -8.13 4.80 -23.45
CA HIS A 91 -8.20 3.36 -23.29
C HIS A 91 -9.46 2.74 -23.91
N GLY A 92 -10.26 3.53 -24.63
CA GLY A 92 -11.45 3.05 -25.36
C GLY A 92 -12.53 2.49 -24.41
N VAL A 93 -12.72 3.11 -23.26
CA VAL A 93 -13.90 2.82 -22.42
C VAL A 93 -15.11 3.53 -23.07
N PRO A 94 -16.24 2.83 -23.32
CA PRO A 94 -17.43 3.46 -23.84
C PRO A 94 -17.94 4.59 -22.93
N ILE A 95 -18.38 5.71 -23.52
CA ILE A 95 -18.82 6.89 -22.73
C ILE A 95 -19.99 6.54 -21.82
N GLU A 96 -20.92 5.71 -22.30
CA GLU A 96 -22.08 5.20 -21.57
C GLU A 96 -21.71 4.33 -20.34
N ASN A 97 -20.46 3.87 -20.27
CA ASN A 97 -19.95 3.07 -19.17
C ASN A 97 -19.04 3.87 -18.20
N GLN A 98 -18.95 5.18 -18.37
CA GLN A 98 -18.11 6.07 -17.56
C GLN A 98 -18.96 7.01 -16.71
N PHE A 99 -18.97 6.77 -15.41
CA PHE A 99 -19.64 7.62 -14.42
C PHE A 99 -18.58 8.20 -13.50
N LEU A 100 -18.08 9.39 -13.84
CA LEU A 100 -17.00 10.05 -13.09
C LEU A 100 -17.52 11.36 -12.50
N HIS A 101 -17.19 11.61 -11.23
CA HIS A 101 -17.66 12.77 -10.48
C HIS A 101 -16.48 13.54 -9.86
N ASN A 102 -16.53 14.88 -9.94
CA ASN A 102 -15.50 15.74 -9.35
C ASN A 102 -16.02 16.38 -8.06
N ALA A 103 -15.78 15.74 -6.93
CA ALA A 103 -16.18 16.21 -5.62
C ALA A 103 -15.36 15.53 -4.50
N ASP A 104 -15.54 16.03 -3.27
CA ASP A 104 -14.99 15.39 -2.07
C ASP A 104 -15.85 14.19 -1.67
N THR A 105 -15.28 13.00 -1.76
CA THR A 105 -15.94 11.73 -1.44
C THR A 105 -16.50 11.66 -0.02
N LEU A 106 -15.83 12.28 0.93
CA LEU A 106 -16.26 12.21 2.32
C LEU A 106 -17.37 13.21 2.65
N ASP A 107 -17.36 14.39 2.01
CA ASP A 107 -18.37 15.43 2.21
C ASP A 107 -19.60 15.21 1.30
N GLU A 108 -19.41 14.67 0.10
CA GLU A 108 -20.50 14.38 -0.85
C GLU A 108 -20.61 12.88 -1.08
N ASP A 109 -21.64 12.23 -0.48
CA ASP A 109 -21.95 10.84 -0.78
C ASP A 109 -22.39 10.69 -2.25
N TRP A 110 -21.61 9.90 -3.00
CA TRP A 110 -21.87 9.64 -4.41
C TRP A 110 -21.35 8.24 -4.78
N PRO A 111 -22.05 7.51 -5.65
CA PRO A 111 -23.34 7.84 -6.24
C PRO A 111 -24.50 7.52 -5.30
N THR A 112 -25.36 8.50 -5.03
CA THR A 112 -26.58 8.33 -4.24
C THR A 112 -27.78 7.86 -5.06
N GLN A 113 -27.66 8.04 -6.39
CA GLN A 113 -28.57 7.53 -7.40
C GLN A 113 -27.99 6.24 -7.97
N GLU A 114 -28.75 5.48 -8.71
CA GLU A 114 -28.37 4.17 -9.21
C GLU A 114 -27.08 4.12 -10.04
N PRO A 115 -26.29 3.03 -9.94
CA PRO A 115 -26.29 2.00 -8.90
C PRO A 115 -25.51 2.49 -7.68
N THR A 116 -26.04 2.26 -6.48
CA THR A 116 -25.36 2.60 -5.22
C THR A 116 -24.50 1.47 -4.68
N ASN A 117 -24.63 0.26 -5.24
CA ASN A 117 -23.92 -0.95 -4.79
C ASN A 117 -23.12 -1.54 -5.93
N PHE A 118 -21.84 -1.76 -5.70
CA PHE A 118 -20.88 -2.19 -6.70
C PHE A 118 -20.43 -3.64 -6.52
N ASP A 119 -20.14 -4.30 -7.63
CA ASP A 119 -19.54 -5.63 -7.63
C ASP A 119 -18.10 -5.60 -7.12
N GLY A 120 -17.35 -4.57 -7.51
CA GLY A 120 -16.00 -4.32 -7.05
C GLY A 120 -15.81 -2.89 -6.57
N VAL A 121 -15.13 -2.70 -5.45
CA VAL A 121 -14.66 -1.40 -4.96
C VAL A 121 -13.15 -1.48 -4.82
N LEU A 122 -12.42 -0.68 -5.58
CA LEU A 122 -10.95 -0.65 -5.52
C LEU A 122 -10.50 0.76 -5.15
N MET A 123 -9.72 0.89 -4.11
CA MET A 123 -9.33 2.21 -3.61
C MET A 123 -7.87 2.25 -3.17
N ASN A 124 -7.20 3.36 -3.51
CA ASN A 124 -5.93 3.77 -2.91
C ASN A 124 -6.08 5.23 -2.45
N PRO A 125 -6.71 5.47 -1.29
CA PRO A 125 -6.97 6.82 -0.80
C PRO A 125 -5.69 7.52 -0.33
N PRO A 126 -5.70 8.85 -0.19
CA PRO A 126 -4.58 9.61 0.37
C PRO A 126 -4.38 9.21 1.84
N TYR A 127 -3.17 8.72 2.17
CA TYR A 127 -2.87 8.19 3.51
C TYR A 127 -2.90 9.28 4.57
N SER A 128 -3.62 8.99 5.68
CA SER A 128 -3.73 9.89 6.82
C SER A 128 -4.17 11.31 6.43
N ALA A 129 -5.04 11.44 5.43
CA ALA A 129 -5.62 12.72 5.03
C ALA A 129 -6.47 13.31 6.16
N LYS A 130 -6.53 14.63 6.22
CA LYS A 130 -7.47 15.34 7.09
C LYS A 130 -8.84 15.38 6.41
N TRP A 131 -9.90 15.30 7.22
CA TRP A 131 -11.27 15.47 6.77
C TRP A 131 -12.10 16.26 7.79
N SER A 132 -13.31 16.64 7.46
CA SER A 132 -14.14 17.49 8.32
C SER A 132 -14.51 16.81 9.62
N ALA A 133 -14.80 15.50 9.61
CA ALA A 133 -15.27 14.71 10.77
C ALA A 133 -16.34 15.46 11.58
N SER A 134 -17.24 16.13 10.88
CA SER A 134 -18.34 16.89 11.47
C SER A 134 -19.26 15.95 12.25
N SER A 135 -19.84 16.42 13.35
CA SER A 135 -20.75 15.60 14.17
C SER A 135 -21.98 15.09 13.41
N GLY A 136 -22.42 15.81 12.37
CA GLY A 136 -23.51 15.36 11.49
C GLY A 136 -23.24 14.03 10.78
N PHE A 137 -21.99 13.65 10.58
CA PHE A 137 -21.65 12.35 10.03
C PHE A 137 -21.97 11.17 10.96
N MET A 138 -22.29 11.41 12.24
CA MET A 138 -22.79 10.34 13.11
C MET A 138 -24.20 9.87 12.72
N ASP A 139 -24.93 10.65 11.94
CA ASP A 139 -26.26 10.30 11.40
C ASP A 139 -26.16 9.79 9.93
N ASP A 140 -24.97 9.88 9.33
CA ASP A 140 -24.72 9.41 7.98
C ASP A 140 -24.66 7.86 7.94
N PRO A 141 -25.46 7.19 7.10
CA PRO A 141 -25.54 5.73 7.05
C PRO A 141 -24.22 5.06 6.67
N ARG A 142 -23.25 5.77 6.09
CA ARG A 142 -21.90 5.26 5.82
C ARG A 142 -21.11 5.01 7.11
N PHE A 143 -21.34 5.81 8.15
CA PHE A 143 -20.52 5.84 9.37
C PHE A 143 -21.26 5.47 10.63
N SER A 144 -22.56 5.80 10.72
CA SER A 144 -23.39 5.61 11.93
C SER A 144 -23.39 4.18 12.50
N PRO A 145 -23.35 3.09 11.67
CA PRO A 145 -23.36 1.72 12.21
C PRO A 145 -22.12 1.37 13.03
N PHE A 146 -21.02 2.08 12.86
CA PHE A 146 -19.73 1.75 13.49
C PHE A 146 -19.48 2.52 14.80
N GLY A 147 -20.42 3.34 15.24
CA GLY A 147 -20.46 3.97 16.57
C GLY A 147 -19.42 5.07 16.83
N LYS A 148 -18.47 5.27 15.93
CA LYS A 148 -17.44 6.32 15.99
C LYS A 148 -17.08 6.81 14.59
N LEU A 149 -16.73 8.10 14.50
CA LEU A 149 -16.12 8.64 13.30
C LEU A 149 -14.59 8.40 13.30
N ALA A 150 -14.04 8.21 12.14
CA ALA A 150 -12.57 8.23 11.96
C ALA A 150 -11.99 9.56 12.48
N PRO A 151 -10.76 9.57 13.03
CA PRO A 151 -10.15 10.79 13.53
C PRO A 151 -10.06 11.89 12.47
N LYS A 152 -10.35 13.14 12.83
CA LYS A 152 -10.27 14.30 11.93
C LYS A 152 -8.91 14.43 11.23
N SER A 153 -7.84 13.95 11.86
CA SER A 153 -6.47 13.98 11.33
C SER A 153 -6.11 12.80 10.46
N LYS A 154 -6.99 11.77 10.35
CA LYS A 154 -6.73 10.49 9.65
C LYS A 154 -8.03 9.91 9.11
N ALA A 155 -8.32 10.20 7.86
CA ALA A 155 -9.53 9.75 7.17
C ALA A 155 -9.48 8.28 6.69
N ASP A 156 -8.41 7.54 7.02
CA ASP A 156 -8.18 6.18 6.50
C ASP A 156 -9.44 5.30 6.61
N PHE A 157 -10.02 5.22 7.81
CA PHE A 157 -11.28 4.47 8.02
C PHE A 157 -12.52 5.16 7.43
N ALA A 158 -12.54 6.48 7.27
CA ALA A 158 -13.68 7.14 6.61
C ALA A 158 -13.78 6.72 5.14
N PHE A 159 -12.66 6.66 4.42
CA PHE A 159 -12.62 6.13 3.06
C PHE A 159 -12.98 4.63 3.01
N LEU A 160 -12.48 3.83 3.95
CA LEU A 160 -12.82 2.41 4.03
C LEU A 160 -14.33 2.21 4.21
N LEU A 161 -14.94 2.92 5.15
CA LEU A 161 -16.37 2.82 5.45
C LEU A 161 -17.24 3.31 4.29
N HIS A 162 -16.83 4.39 3.59
CA HIS A 162 -17.50 4.85 2.38
C HIS A 162 -17.50 3.77 1.29
N GLY A 163 -16.34 3.19 0.98
CA GLY A 163 -16.27 2.11 -0.02
C GLY A 163 -17.05 0.87 0.39
N TYR A 164 -17.00 0.50 1.66
CA TYR A 164 -17.75 -0.62 2.20
C TYR A 164 -19.27 -0.39 2.15
N TYR A 165 -19.74 0.82 2.42
CA TYR A 165 -21.16 1.19 2.30
C TYR A 165 -21.68 0.91 0.89
N HIS A 166 -20.95 1.30 -0.13
CA HIS A 166 -21.32 1.12 -1.54
C HIS A 166 -21.06 -0.29 -2.10
N LEU A 167 -20.56 -1.21 -1.29
CA LEU A 167 -20.33 -2.59 -1.73
C LEU A 167 -21.65 -3.37 -1.79
N LYS A 168 -21.85 -4.19 -2.82
CA LYS A 168 -22.98 -5.14 -2.90
C LYS A 168 -23.00 -6.07 -1.70
N GLN A 169 -24.22 -6.37 -1.23
CA GLN A 169 -24.45 -7.30 -0.13
C GLN A 169 -23.96 -8.72 -0.48
N ASP A 170 -24.32 -9.17 -1.68
CA ASP A 170 -23.95 -10.50 -2.14
C ASP A 170 -22.83 -10.44 -3.18
N ASN A 171 -21.76 -11.17 -2.93
CA ASN A 171 -20.60 -11.31 -3.82
C ASN A 171 -19.86 -9.99 -4.16
N GLY A 172 -20.13 -8.87 -3.47
CA GLY A 172 -19.30 -7.66 -3.59
C GLY A 172 -17.92 -7.90 -2.97
N VAL A 173 -16.86 -7.41 -3.62
CA VAL A 173 -15.48 -7.47 -3.11
C VAL A 173 -14.88 -6.07 -3.14
N MET A 174 -14.44 -5.61 -1.98
CA MET A 174 -13.67 -4.38 -1.86
C MET A 174 -12.21 -4.71 -1.56
N ALA A 175 -11.30 -4.03 -2.23
CA ALA A 175 -9.89 -4.03 -1.91
C ALA A 175 -9.40 -2.58 -1.72
N ILE A 176 -8.82 -2.28 -0.58
CA ILE A 176 -8.32 -0.93 -0.25
C ILE A 176 -6.90 -1.00 0.26
N VAL A 177 -6.05 -0.10 -0.24
CA VAL A 177 -4.68 0.07 0.23
C VAL A 177 -4.64 1.10 1.35
N LEU A 178 -4.06 0.74 2.48
CA LEU A 178 -3.93 1.62 3.64
C LEU A 178 -2.55 1.44 4.31
N PRO A 179 -2.08 2.43 5.10
CA PRO A 179 -0.87 2.26 5.90
C PRO A 179 -1.08 1.25 7.02
N HIS A 180 -0.04 0.47 7.38
CA HIS A 180 -0.11 -0.56 8.41
C HIS A 180 -0.72 -0.09 9.74
N GLY A 181 -0.59 1.18 10.06
CA GLY A 181 -1.15 1.74 11.30
C GLY A 181 -2.65 1.46 11.51
N VAL A 182 -3.44 1.31 10.45
CA VAL A 182 -4.88 1.00 10.55
C VAL A 182 -5.15 -0.36 11.20
N LEU A 183 -4.18 -1.26 11.15
CA LEU A 183 -4.30 -2.62 11.68
C LEU A 183 -4.27 -2.66 13.21
N PHE A 184 -3.63 -1.67 13.87
CA PHE A 184 -3.39 -1.73 15.32
C PHE A 184 -3.64 -0.44 16.10
N ARG A 185 -3.84 0.71 15.43
CA ARG A 185 -4.16 1.94 16.17
C ARG A 185 -5.44 1.78 16.99
N GLY A 186 -5.42 2.31 18.20
CA GLY A 186 -6.53 2.25 19.16
C GLY A 186 -7.56 3.38 18.99
N ASN A 187 -8.28 3.71 20.07
CA ASN A 187 -9.31 4.75 20.12
C ASN A 187 -10.40 4.57 19.05
N ALA A 188 -10.78 5.62 18.33
CA ALA A 188 -11.84 5.57 17.33
C ALA A 188 -11.57 4.54 16.24
N GLU A 189 -10.32 4.44 15.73
CA GLU A 189 -9.96 3.46 14.72
C GLU A 189 -10.09 2.02 15.23
N GLY A 190 -9.71 1.77 16.51
CA GLY A 190 -9.91 0.48 17.17
C GLY A 190 -11.39 0.11 17.31
N THR A 191 -12.27 1.08 17.67
CA THR A 191 -13.72 0.86 17.75
C THR A 191 -14.32 0.49 16.40
N ILE A 192 -13.98 1.21 15.33
CA ILE A 192 -14.46 0.94 13.98
C ILE A 192 -13.96 -0.43 13.49
N ARG A 193 -12.67 -0.72 13.69
CA ARG A 193 -12.07 -2.01 13.30
C ARG A 193 -12.74 -3.19 14.01
N LYS A 194 -13.00 -3.06 15.32
CA LYS A 194 -13.74 -4.06 16.09
C LYS A 194 -15.13 -4.30 15.51
N ALA A 195 -15.90 -3.26 15.23
CA ALA A 195 -17.25 -3.39 14.66
C ALA A 195 -17.23 -4.08 13.30
N LEU A 196 -16.28 -3.74 12.43
CA LEU A 196 -16.09 -4.42 11.12
C LEU A 196 -15.74 -5.91 11.26
N LEU A 197 -14.94 -6.27 12.28
CA LEU A 197 -14.58 -7.67 12.55
C LEU A 197 -15.75 -8.45 13.14
N GLU A 198 -16.52 -7.86 14.05
CA GLU A 198 -17.72 -8.47 14.62
C GLU A 198 -18.81 -8.71 13.57
N GLU A 199 -18.94 -7.82 12.59
CA GLU A 199 -19.80 -7.99 11.42
C GLU A 199 -19.27 -9.05 10.43
N GLY A 200 -17.98 -9.42 10.53
CA GLY A 200 -17.31 -10.31 9.57
C GLY A 200 -16.96 -9.62 8.25
N ALA A 201 -16.88 -8.30 8.24
CA ALA A 201 -16.61 -7.52 7.03
C ALA A 201 -15.18 -7.71 6.49
N ILE A 202 -14.18 -7.84 7.36
CA ILE A 202 -12.79 -7.99 6.97
C ILE A 202 -12.52 -9.46 6.62
N ASP A 203 -12.18 -9.72 5.35
CA ASP A 203 -11.93 -11.07 4.82
C ASP A 203 -10.45 -11.45 4.85
N THR A 204 -9.59 -10.54 4.39
CA THR A 204 -8.16 -10.80 4.25
C THR A 204 -7.35 -9.54 4.48
N VAL A 205 -6.20 -9.69 5.09
CA VAL A 205 -5.18 -8.64 5.28
C VAL A 205 -3.90 -9.09 4.60
N ILE A 206 -3.42 -8.31 3.62
CA ILE A 206 -2.20 -8.60 2.86
C ILE A 206 -1.17 -7.52 3.16
N GLY A 207 -0.07 -7.87 3.81
CA GLY A 207 1.07 -6.98 4.02
C GLY A 207 1.89 -6.87 2.74
N LEU A 208 2.09 -5.65 2.25
CA LEU A 208 2.86 -5.39 1.05
C LEU A 208 4.32 -5.06 1.38
N PRO A 209 5.27 -5.27 0.44
CA PRO A 209 6.64 -4.84 0.63
C PRO A 209 6.74 -3.34 0.88
N ALA A 210 7.66 -2.93 1.73
CA ALA A 210 7.99 -1.51 1.88
C ALA A 210 8.56 -0.94 0.58
N ASN A 211 8.52 0.38 0.41
CA ASN A 211 9.14 1.08 -0.70
C ASN A 211 8.68 0.62 -2.11
N ILE A 212 7.42 0.20 -2.25
CA ILE A 212 6.80 -0.10 -3.57
C ILE A 212 5.97 1.07 -4.10
N PHE A 213 5.53 1.99 -3.25
CA PHE A 213 4.83 3.21 -3.65
C PHE A 213 5.80 4.35 -3.92
N PHE A 214 5.47 5.19 -4.91
CA PHE A 214 6.28 6.37 -5.22
C PHE A 214 6.29 7.34 -4.04
N ASN A 215 7.45 7.92 -3.76
CA ASN A 215 7.67 8.95 -2.73
C ASN A 215 7.32 8.53 -1.29
N THR A 216 7.22 7.24 -0.99
CA THR A 216 7.07 6.76 0.39
C THR A 216 7.75 5.41 0.61
N SER A 217 8.44 5.28 1.72
CA SER A 217 8.97 4.00 2.21
C SER A 217 8.04 3.32 3.23
N ILE A 218 6.87 3.93 3.50
CA ILE A 218 5.94 3.42 4.53
C ILE A 218 5.39 2.07 4.09
N PRO A 219 5.45 1.02 4.94
CA PRO A 219 4.80 -0.24 4.65
C PRO A 219 3.28 -0.07 4.61
N THR A 220 2.65 -0.68 3.61
CA THR A 220 1.22 -0.61 3.36
C THR A 220 0.60 -1.99 3.38
N THR A 221 -0.70 -2.03 3.52
CA THR A 221 -1.50 -3.26 3.50
C THR A 221 -2.67 -3.12 2.54
N VAL A 222 -3.04 -4.22 1.89
CA VAL A 222 -4.32 -4.35 1.20
C VAL A 222 -5.29 -5.04 2.14
N ILE A 223 -6.42 -4.40 2.41
CA ILE A 223 -7.52 -5.00 3.18
C ILE A 223 -8.62 -5.38 2.21
N ILE A 224 -9.04 -6.64 2.26
CA ILE A 224 -10.16 -7.17 1.48
C ILE A 224 -11.38 -7.22 2.37
N LEU A 225 -12.46 -6.60 1.92
CA LEU A 225 -13.75 -6.59 2.62
C LEU A 225 -14.83 -7.22 1.75
N LYS A 226 -15.74 -7.91 2.41
CA LYS A 226 -16.94 -8.54 1.82
C LYS A 226 -18.11 -8.37 2.79
N LYS A 227 -19.33 -8.34 2.26
CA LYS A 227 -20.55 -8.37 3.06
C LYS A 227 -21.15 -9.78 3.11
N ASN A 228 -22.05 -10.02 4.07
CA ASN A 228 -22.82 -11.27 4.22
C ASN A 228 -21.95 -12.55 4.25
N ARG A 229 -20.76 -12.47 4.86
CA ARG A 229 -19.93 -13.65 5.08
C ARG A 229 -20.55 -14.55 6.16
N THR A 230 -20.41 -15.86 5.97
CA THR A 230 -20.91 -16.87 6.93
C THR A 230 -19.99 -17.06 8.12
N ASN A 231 -18.71 -16.71 8.00
CA ASN A 231 -17.72 -16.75 9.07
C ASN A 231 -17.08 -15.38 9.29
N ARG A 232 -16.34 -15.22 10.38
CA ARG A 232 -15.65 -14.01 10.77
C ARG A 232 -14.13 -14.16 10.80
N ASP A 233 -13.63 -15.31 10.33
CA ASP A 233 -12.21 -15.59 10.26
C ASP A 233 -11.52 -14.61 9.30
N VAL A 234 -10.28 -14.24 9.61
CA VAL A 234 -9.48 -13.33 8.79
C VAL A 234 -8.26 -14.06 8.27
N TYR A 235 -8.03 -13.98 6.97
CA TYR A 235 -6.85 -14.55 6.37
C TYR A 235 -5.73 -13.51 6.30
N PHE A 236 -4.57 -13.84 6.83
CA PHE A 236 -3.39 -12.98 6.81
C PHE A 236 -2.39 -13.50 5.80
N ILE A 237 -1.85 -12.60 4.97
CA ILE A 237 -0.74 -12.88 4.04
C ILE A 237 0.35 -11.85 4.32
N ASP A 238 1.53 -12.30 4.68
CA ASP A 238 2.72 -11.44 4.78
C ASP A 238 3.54 -11.54 3.49
N ALA A 239 3.29 -10.59 2.57
CA ALA A 239 4.06 -10.47 1.35
C ALA A 239 5.19 -9.41 1.47
N SER A 240 5.58 -9.03 2.68
CA SER A 240 6.60 -8.00 2.91
C SER A 240 7.97 -8.33 2.30
N LYS A 241 8.26 -9.61 2.08
CA LYS A 241 9.49 -10.11 1.45
C LYS A 241 9.34 -10.44 -0.05
N GLU A 242 8.14 -10.34 -0.61
CA GLU A 242 7.84 -10.70 -2.00
C GLU A 242 8.17 -9.55 -2.97
N PHE A 243 9.45 -9.30 -3.17
CA PHE A 243 9.93 -8.27 -4.10
C PHE A 243 11.36 -8.52 -4.57
N ASP A 244 11.69 -7.95 -5.72
CA ASP A 244 13.05 -7.77 -6.19
C ASP A 244 13.53 -6.35 -5.87
N LYS A 245 14.81 -6.20 -5.48
CA LYS A 245 15.39 -4.87 -5.25
C LYS A 245 15.59 -4.14 -6.57
N GLY A 246 14.86 -3.06 -6.78
CA GLY A 246 15.10 -2.13 -7.88
C GLY A 246 16.09 -1.02 -7.49
N LYS A 247 16.44 -0.16 -8.45
CA LYS A 247 17.40 0.93 -8.22
C LYS A 247 16.89 1.97 -7.21
N ASN A 248 15.63 2.34 -7.29
CA ASN A 248 15.00 3.38 -6.45
C ASN A 248 13.83 2.85 -5.60
N GLN A 249 13.24 1.75 -6.00
CA GLN A 249 12.05 1.16 -5.37
C GLN A 249 12.15 -0.36 -5.43
N ASN A 250 11.44 -1.03 -4.51
CA ASN A 250 11.20 -2.45 -4.58
C ASN A 250 10.17 -2.75 -5.68
N ILE A 251 10.33 -3.88 -6.36
CA ILE A 251 9.51 -4.26 -7.52
C ILE A 251 8.85 -5.61 -7.23
N MET A 252 7.53 -5.64 -7.23
CA MET A 252 6.78 -6.91 -7.22
C MET A 252 6.64 -7.41 -8.66
N THR A 253 7.08 -8.62 -8.92
CA THR A 253 6.93 -9.29 -10.22
C THR A 253 5.61 -10.04 -10.31
N ASP A 254 5.26 -10.53 -11.50
CA ASP A 254 4.06 -11.34 -11.70
C ASP A 254 4.12 -12.64 -10.87
N ALA A 255 5.29 -13.23 -10.68
CA ALA A 255 5.47 -14.40 -9.81
C ALA A 255 5.14 -14.11 -8.33
N HIS A 256 5.52 -12.95 -7.82
CA HIS A 256 5.15 -12.52 -6.47
C HIS A 256 3.64 -12.33 -6.33
N ILE A 257 3.00 -11.75 -7.34
CA ILE A 257 1.55 -11.56 -7.37
C ILE A 257 0.82 -12.91 -7.42
N GLU A 258 1.27 -13.84 -8.26
CA GLU A 258 0.69 -15.18 -8.37
C GLU A 258 0.77 -15.94 -7.04
N LYS A 259 1.92 -15.90 -6.35
CA LYS A 259 2.08 -16.50 -5.02
C LYS A 259 1.04 -15.97 -4.01
N ILE A 260 0.84 -14.64 -3.98
CA ILE A 260 -0.15 -14.02 -3.10
C ILE A 260 -1.57 -14.45 -3.49
N LEU A 261 -1.88 -14.48 -4.78
CA LEU A 261 -3.19 -14.89 -5.29
C LEU A 261 -3.49 -16.37 -5.02
N ASP A 262 -2.49 -17.23 -5.12
CA ASP A 262 -2.66 -18.67 -4.85
C ASP A 262 -2.91 -18.90 -3.35
N ALA A 263 -2.18 -18.21 -2.47
CA ALA A 263 -2.47 -18.22 -1.04
C ALA A 263 -3.90 -17.69 -0.76
N TYR A 264 -4.28 -16.56 -1.39
CA TYR A 264 -5.62 -15.98 -1.23
C TYR A 264 -6.73 -16.95 -1.65
N LYS A 265 -6.52 -17.75 -2.71
CA LYS A 265 -7.49 -18.75 -3.21
C LYS A 265 -7.55 -19.98 -2.31
N SER A 266 -6.40 -20.52 -1.90
CA SER A 266 -6.34 -21.73 -1.08
C SER A 266 -6.80 -21.49 0.35
N ARG A 267 -6.51 -20.32 0.92
CA ARG A 267 -6.74 -19.96 2.33
C ARG A 267 -6.13 -20.97 3.31
N GLU A 268 -5.05 -21.63 2.90
CA GLU A 268 -4.31 -22.58 3.72
C GLU A 268 -3.20 -21.87 4.49
N ASP A 269 -2.87 -22.37 5.67
CA ASP A 269 -1.72 -21.91 6.42
C ASP A 269 -0.44 -22.25 5.66
N MET A 270 0.43 -21.25 5.51
CA MET A 270 1.73 -21.37 4.87
C MET A 270 2.80 -20.82 5.80
N ASP A 271 3.79 -21.66 6.12
CA ASP A 271 4.86 -21.28 7.02
C ASP A 271 5.52 -19.95 6.61
N LYS A 272 5.66 -19.03 7.58
CA LYS A 272 6.25 -17.69 7.41
C LYS A 272 5.61 -16.80 6.33
N PHE A 273 4.42 -17.17 5.82
CA PHE A 273 3.80 -16.44 4.71
C PHE A 273 2.32 -16.16 4.92
N ALA A 274 1.52 -17.13 5.38
CA ALA A 274 0.08 -16.91 5.50
C ALA A 274 -0.54 -17.75 6.63
N HIS A 275 -1.59 -17.18 7.26
CA HIS A 275 -2.32 -17.82 8.35
C HIS A 275 -3.82 -17.49 8.31
N LEU A 276 -4.68 -18.49 8.51
CA LEU A 276 -6.11 -18.31 8.65
C LEU A 276 -6.47 -18.18 10.15
N ALA A 277 -6.53 -16.97 10.64
CA ALA A 277 -6.87 -16.68 12.03
C ALA A 277 -8.38 -16.87 12.26
N SER A 278 -8.75 -17.67 13.24
CA SER A 278 -10.15 -17.78 13.68
C SER A 278 -10.62 -16.48 14.34
N PHE A 279 -11.93 -16.29 14.41
CA PHE A 279 -12.46 -15.09 15.09
C PHE A 279 -12.09 -15.05 16.59
N GLU A 280 -12.01 -16.23 17.23
CA GLU A 280 -11.58 -16.37 18.62
C GLU A 280 -10.14 -15.89 18.79
N GLU A 281 -9.24 -16.23 17.90
CA GLU A 281 -7.85 -15.75 17.89
C GLU A 281 -7.78 -14.23 17.68
N ILE A 282 -8.64 -13.66 16.83
CA ILE A 282 -8.75 -12.19 16.66
C ILE A 282 -9.19 -11.52 17.96
N VAL A 283 -10.14 -12.11 18.69
CA VAL A 283 -10.61 -11.60 19.98
C VAL A 283 -9.50 -11.68 21.03
N GLU A 284 -8.77 -12.79 21.11
CA GLU A 284 -7.64 -12.98 22.03
C GLU A 284 -6.50 -11.96 21.76
N ASN A 285 -6.35 -11.54 20.52
CA ASN A 285 -5.44 -10.47 20.12
C ASN A 285 -6.02 -9.06 20.26
N ASP A 286 -7.14 -8.90 20.98
CA ASP A 286 -7.80 -7.61 21.25
C ASP A 286 -8.16 -6.84 19.94
N TYR A 287 -8.64 -7.58 18.94
CA TYR A 287 -8.99 -7.06 17.59
C TYR A 287 -7.83 -6.31 16.90
N ASN A 288 -6.62 -6.60 17.30
CA ASN A 288 -5.41 -6.08 16.69
C ASN A 288 -5.04 -6.95 15.48
N LEU A 289 -4.96 -6.37 14.30
CA LEU A 289 -4.68 -7.07 13.04
C LEU A 289 -3.22 -6.93 12.59
N ASN A 290 -2.30 -6.55 13.49
CA ASN A 290 -0.89 -6.45 13.14
C ASN A 290 -0.35 -7.80 12.66
N ILE A 291 0.07 -7.89 11.41
CA ILE A 291 0.38 -9.14 10.71
C ILE A 291 1.37 -10.04 11.47
N PRO A 292 2.48 -9.53 12.08
CA PRO A 292 3.41 -10.36 12.85
C PRO A 292 2.81 -11.08 14.07
N ARG A 293 1.57 -10.77 14.47
CA ARG A 293 0.86 -11.52 15.51
C ARG A 293 0.28 -12.85 15.02
N TYR A 294 0.12 -12.98 13.70
CA TYR A 294 -0.54 -14.10 13.04
C TYR A 294 0.41 -14.85 12.11
N VAL A 295 1.34 -14.17 11.49
CA VAL A 295 2.36 -14.75 10.61
C VAL A 295 3.72 -14.45 11.19
N ASP A 296 4.37 -15.47 11.76
CA ASP A 296 5.72 -15.35 12.29
C ASP A 296 6.74 -15.48 11.16
N THR A 297 7.29 -14.37 10.73
CA THR A 297 8.34 -14.30 9.70
C THR A 297 9.75 -14.27 10.28
N PHE A 298 9.88 -14.53 11.59
CA PHE A 298 11.19 -14.55 12.25
C PHE A 298 12.07 -15.67 11.65
N GLU A 299 13.24 -15.28 11.21
CA GLU A 299 14.31 -16.19 10.83
C GLU A 299 15.40 -16.04 11.89
N GLU A 300 15.79 -17.15 12.50
CA GLU A 300 16.99 -17.15 13.34
C GLU A 300 18.17 -16.75 12.45
N GLU A 301 18.78 -15.60 12.75
CA GLU A 301 20.04 -15.24 12.11
C GLU A 301 21.07 -16.30 12.50
N GLU A 302 21.68 -16.92 11.50
CA GLU A 302 22.86 -17.75 11.76
C GLU A 302 23.90 -16.87 12.44
N VAL A 303 24.10 -17.11 13.73
CA VAL A 303 25.10 -16.37 14.50
C VAL A 303 26.47 -16.78 13.96
N GLU A 304 27.13 -15.86 13.25
CA GLU A 304 28.51 -16.11 12.80
C GLU A 304 29.40 -16.48 14.01
N PRO A 305 30.17 -17.53 13.89
CA PRO A 305 31.11 -17.91 14.97
C PRO A 305 31.99 -16.73 15.34
N LEU A 306 32.17 -16.49 16.64
CA LEU A 306 33.03 -15.40 17.15
C LEU A 306 34.41 -15.40 16.51
N THR A 307 34.93 -16.58 16.18
CA THR A 307 36.23 -16.76 15.47
C THR A 307 36.22 -16.12 14.07
N GLU A 308 35.11 -16.21 13.34
CA GLU A 308 34.97 -15.58 12.01
C GLU A 308 34.82 -14.07 12.12
N ILE A 309 34.07 -13.61 13.11
CA ILE A 309 33.90 -12.17 13.39
C ILE A 309 35.26 -11.57 13.74
N VAL A 310 36.07 -12.23 14.62
CA VAL A 310 37.41 -11.78 14.97
C VAL A 310 38.33 -11.78 13.74
N ALA A 311 38.24 -12.79 12.87
CA ALA A 311 39.02 -12.83 11.63
C ALA A 311 38.71 -11.67 10.71
N LYS A 312 37.41 -11.35 10.52
CA LYS A 312 36.96 -10.19 9.72
C LYS A 312 37.44 -8.86 10.33
N ILE A 313 37.36 -8.70 11.63
CA ILE A 313 37.85 -7.51 12.35
C ILE A 313 39.37 -7.35 12.08
N ASN A 314 40.15 -8.41 12.26
CA ASN A 314 41.60 -8.38 12.05
C ASN A 314 41.96 -8.05 10.59
N GLN A 315 41.22 -8.63 9.64
CA GLN A 315 41.40 -8.33 8.21
C GLN A 315 41.05 -6.87 7.87
N THR A 316 39.98 -6.35 8.47
CA THR A 316 39.55 -4.94 8.27
C THR A 316 40.61 -4.01 8.85
N ASN A 317 41.11 -4.29 10.07
CA ASN A 317 42.15 -3.50 10.70
C ASN A 317 43.47 -3.51 9.89
N ALA A 318 43.91 -4.67 9.39
CA ALA A 318 45.07 -4.75 8.49
C ALA A 318 44.88 -3.94 7.19
N THR A 319 43.65 -3.92 6.64
CA THR A 319 43.32 -3.10 5.48
C THR A 319 43.38 -1.61 5.79
N ILE A 320 42.85 -1.19 6.95
CA ILE A 320 42.92 0.19 7.42
C ILE A 320 44.36 0.62 7.59
N GLU A 321 45.19 -0.18 8.26
CA GLU A 321 46.61 0.08 8.47
C GLU A 321 47.34 0.26 7.10
N SER A 322 47.10 -0.65 6.17
CA SER A 322 47.72 -0.60 4.86
C SER A 322 47.29 0.65 4.08
N GLN A 323 46.00 1.00 4.11
CA GLN A 323 45.46 2.19 3.42
C GLN A 323 45.95 3.49 4.08
N THR A 324 46.04 3.51 5.41
CA THR A 324 46.60 4.64 6.18
C THR A 324 48.07 4.85 5.84
N ALA A 325 48.86 3.78 5.78
CA ALA A 325 50.27 3.86 5.40
C ALA A 325 50.45 4.38 3.95
N SER A 326 49.62 3.89 3.03
CA SER A 326 49.61 4.38 1.63
C SER A 326 49.21 5.85 1.52
N LEU A 327 48.21 6.28 2.29
CA LEU A 327 47.80 7.68 2.35
C LEU A 327 48.94 8.58 2.89
N LEU A 328 49.59 8.14 3.99
CA LEU A 328 50.70 8.88 4.58
C LEU A 328 51.88 8.99 3.63
N ASP A 329 52.18 7.91 2.84
CA ASP A 329 53.23 7.95 1.82
C ASP A 329 52.91 8.95 0.71
N MET A 330 51.62 8.95 0.22
CA MET A 330 51.18 9.94 -0.78
C MET A 330 51.20 11.37 -0.24
N LEU A 331 50.76 11.61 0.99
CA LEU A 331 50.84 12.90 1.63
C LEU A 331 52.25 13.40 1.84
N GLY A 332 53.23 12.47 2.15
CA GLY A 332 54.64 12.78 2.31
C GLY A 332 55.34 13.20 0.99
N GLN A 333 54.71 12.90 -0.16
CA GLN A 333 55.23 13.33 -1.48
C GLN A 333 54.68 14.71 -1.93
N LEU A 334 53.72 15.27 -1.20
CA LEU A 334 53.20 16.58 -1.45
C LEU A 334 54.06 17.67 -0.82
N HIS A 335 54.07 18.84 -1.48
CA HIS A 335 54.73 20.06 -1.01
C HIS A 335 53.73 21.22 -1.03
N GLY A 336 53.75 22.01 0.03
CA GLY A 336 52.98 23.25 0.07
C GLY A 336 53.44 24.24 -0.99
N THR A 337 52.51 24.98 -1.57
CA THR A 337 52.79 26.01 -2.56
C THR A 337 53.42 27.29 -1.92
N THR A 338 53.30 27.42 -0.57
CA THR A 338 53.96 28.45 0.23
C THR A 338 54.62 27.79 1.45
N PRO A 339 55.60 28.46 2.10
CA PRO A 339 56.25 27.93 3.33
C PRO A 339 55.25 27.59 4.43
N GLU A 340 54.21 28.46 4.61
CA GLU A 340 53.18 28.29 5.62
C GLU A 340 52.32 27.05 5.33
N ALA A 341 51.91 26.84 4.05
CA ALA A 341 51.17 25.67 3.62
C ALA A 341 51.97 24.35 3.75
N ASP A 342 53.31 24.44 3.59
CA ASP A 342 54.19 23.26 3.76
C ASP A 342 54.30 22.88 5.25
N GLU A 343 54.34 23.84 6.15
CA GLU A 343 54.30 23.60 7.60
C GLU A 343 52.96 23.01 8.06
N GLU A 344 51.85 23.54 7.57
CA GLU A 344 50.49 22.98 7.86
C GLU A 344 50.36 21.53 7.37
N LEU A 345 50.85 21.25 6.16
CA LEU A 345 50.82 19.87 5.61
C LEU A 345 51.66 18.90 6.48
N LYS A 346 52.84 19.31 6.88
CA LYS A 346 53.69 18.52 7.82
C LYS A 346 53.03 18.28 9.16
N ALA A 347 52.41 19.31 9.71
CA ALA A 347 51.67 19.20 10.99
C ALA A 347 50.48 18.26 10.86
N PHE A 348 49.74 18.31 9.76
CA PHE A 348 48.65 17.40 9.45
C PHE A 348 49.12 15.94 9.35
N VAL A 349 50.18 15.68 8.58
CA VAL A 349 50.78 14.32 8.45
C VAL A 349 51.25 13.76 9.77
N GLU A 350 51.86 14.58 10.61
CA GLU A 350 52.30 14.16 11.95
C GLU A 350 51.11 13.86 12.88
N ALA A 351 50.06 14.67 12.83
CA ALA A 351 48.84 14.41 13.60
C ALA A 351 48.08 13.12 13.14
N PHE A 352 48.25 12.71 11.89
CA PHE A 352 47.66 11.49 11.34
C PHE A 352 48.46 10.20 11.66
N LYS A 353 49.73 10.35 12.08
CA LYS A 353 50.57 9.21 12.50
C LYS A 353 50.34 8.78 13.94
N GLY A 354 49.75 9.63 14.76
CA GLY A 354 49.49 9.39 16.19
C GLY A 354 48.13 8.82 16.45
#